data_bb4522a505e3c918081477cea3865f5b
#
_entry.id   bb4522a505e3c918081477cea3865f5b
#
_cell.length_a   1.000
_cell.length_b   1.000
_cell.length_c   1.000
_cell.angle_alpha   90.00
_cell.angle_beta   90.00
_cell.angle_gamma   90.00
#
_symmetry.space_group_name_H-M   'P 1'
#
loop_
_entity.id
_entity.type
_entity.pdbx_description
1 polymer ?
#
loop_
_entity_poly.entity_id
_entity_poly.type
_entity_poly.pdbx_seq_one_letter_code
_entity_poly.pdbx_strand_id
1 'polypeptide(L)'
;MTTHPNVVPIWGIQRMSELEEWLSYMDKTPEYSGEIKAYIEQEKENLAGDFCRGCGYCMPCPAGIQINNCARMSLMLRRSPSAGWLSEKWQAEMARIENCLNCRKCTTKCPYELNTPELLRKNLEDYRLVLAGERSV
;
A
#
# COMPACT_ATOMS: atom_id res chain seq x y z
N MET A 1 -7.41 18.01 -19.81
CA MET A 1 -6.67 16.81 -19.44
C MET A 1 -7.42 15.96 -18.44
N THR A 2 -8.28 16.48 -17.67
CA THR A 2 -9.01 15.69 -16.70
C THR A 2 -10.46 16.13 -16.67
N THR A 3 -11.34 15.26 -16.24
CA THR A 3 -12.72 15.59 -15.89
C THR A 3 -12.80 16.56 -14.72
N HIS A 4 -11.64 16.90 -14.13
CA HIS A 4 -11.52 17.80 -12.96
C HIS A 4 -10.65 19.00 -13.32
N PRO A 5 -11.25 20.14 -13.71
CA PRO A 5 -10.52 21.33 -14.21
C PRO A 5 -9.60 21.96 -13.14
N ASN A 6 -9.81 21.67 -11.86
CA ASN A 6 -9.03 22.23 -10.75
C ASN A 6 -7.90 21.30 -10.28
N VAL A 7 -7.63 20.20 -11.01
CA VAL A 7 -6.58 19.25 -10.66
C VAL A 7 -5.46 19.31 -11.70
N VAL A 8 -4.25 19.57 -11.24
CA VAL A 8 -3.03 19.49 -12.05
C VAL A 8 -2.26 18.26 -11.61
N PRO A 9 -2.16 17.21 -12.45
CA PRO A 9 -1.35 16.06 -12.11
C PRO A 9 0.14 16.41 -12.18
N ILE A 10 0.89 16.05 -11.14
CA ILE A 10 2.35 16.09 -11.13
C ILE A 10 2.82 14.64 -11.27
N TRP A 11 3.52 14.36 -12.35
CA TRP A 11 3.88 13.00 -12.69
C TRP A 11 5.38 12.73 -12.46
N GLY A 12 5.70 11.58 -11.88
CA GLY A 12 7.06 11.11 -11.77
C GLY A 12 7.46 10.33 -13.03
N ILE A 13 8.43 10.83 -13.77
CA ILE A 13 8.96 10.21 -14.99
C ILE A 13 10.31 9.58 -14.65
N GLN A 14 10.47 8.29 -14.93
CA GLN A 14 11.71 7.55 -14.70
C GLN A 14 12.32 7.01 -16.01
N ARG A 15 11.53 6.91 -17.07
CA ARG A 15 11.95 6.37 -18.36
C ARG A 15 11.56 7.33 -19.48
N MET A 16 12.34 7.30 -20.58
CA MET A 16 12.07 8.14 -21.73
C MET A 16 10.73 7.84 -22.39
N SER A 17 10.36 6.55 -22.45
CA SER A 17 9.05 6.12 -22.96
C SER A 17 7.86 6.71 -22.19
N GLU A 18 8.00 6.90 -20.88
CA GLU A 18 6.97 7.53 -20.07
C GLU A 18 6.82 9.03 -20.40
N LEU A 19 7.92 9.72 -20.69
CA LEU A 19 7.89 11.09 -21.16
C LEU A 19 7.22 11.21 -22.53
N GLU A 20 7.56 10.33 -23.47
CA GLU A 20 7.00 10.30 -24.81
C GLU A 20 5.49 10.04 -24.76
N GLU A 21 5.05 9.10 -23.94
CA GLU A 21 3.63 8.83 -23.69
C GLU A 21 2.92 10.08 -23.14
N TRP A 22 3.52 10.77 -22.18
CA TRP A 22 2.99 12.00 -21.64
C TRP A 22 2.83 13.11 -22.66
N LEU A 23 3.86 13.32 -23.47
CA LEU A 23 3.83 14.34 -24.53
C LEU A 23 2.72 14.03 -25.56
N SER A 24 2.48 12.76 -25.85
CA SER A 24 1.39 12.34 -26.75
C SER A 24 0.00 12.75 -26.25
N TYR A 25 -0.19 12.89 -24.93
CA TYR A 25 -1.46 13.35 -24.37
C TYR A 25 -1.76 14.82 -24.58
N MET A 26 -0.77 15.61 -24.99
CA MET A 26 -0.98 16.99 -25.41
C MET A 26 -1.71 17.07 -26.75
N ASP A 27 -1.45 16.11 -27.65
CA ASP A 27 -2.08 16.03 -28.95
C ASP A 27 -3.42 15.28 -28.88
N LYS A 28 -3.44 14.17 -28.12
CA LYS A 28 -4.63 13.34 -27.95
C LYS A 28 -4.78 12.89 -26.51
N THR A 29 -5.63 13.57 -25.78
CA THR A 29 -5.95 13.17 -24.39
C THR A 29 -6.63 11.80 -24.36
N PRO A 30 -6.19 10.87 -23.50
CA PRO A 30 -6.86 9.58 -23.34
C PRO A 30 -8.35 9.74 -22.99
N GLU A 31 -9.18 8.96 -23.64
CA GLU A 31 -10.61 8.94 -23.34
C GLU A 31 -10.86 8.19 -22.03
N TYR A 32 -11.77 8.72 -21.21
CA TYR A 32 -12.25 8.04 -20.03
C TYR A 32 -13.21 6.92 -20.42
N SER A 33 -12.65 5.84 -20.97
CA SER A 33 -13.39 4.69 -21.50
C SER A 33 -14.13 3.90 -20.41
N GLY A 34 -15.05 3.03 -20.84
CA GLY A 34 -15.76 2.12 -19.94
C GLY A 34 -14.83 1.17 -19.19
N GLU A 35 -13.75 0.72 -19.82
CA GLU A 35 -12.73 -0.15 -19.22
C GLU A 35 -11.97 0.57 -18.10
N ILE A 36 -11.54 1.81 -18.35
CA ILE A 36 -10.85 2.63 -17.35
C ILE A 36 -11.79 2.90 -16.16
N LYS A 37 -13.07 3.17 -16.41
CA LYS A 37 -14.07 3.35 -15.36
C LYS A 37 -14.21 2.10 -14.51
N ALA A 38 -14.36 0.94 -15.14
CA ALA A 38 -14.47 -0.34 -14.44
C ALA A 38 -13.23 -0.63 -13.59
N TYR A 39 -12.05 -0.39 -14.13
CA TYR A 39 -10.80 -0.52 -13.40
C TYR A 39 -10.72 0.40 -12.18
N ILE A 40 -11.12 1.67 -12.33
CA ILE A 40 -11.12 2.64 -11.22
C ILE A 40 -12.10 2.22 -10.13
N GLU A 41 -13.31 1.75 -10.48
CA GLU A 41 -14.28 1.28 -9.49
C GLU A 41 -13.77 0.04 -8.76
N GLN A 42 -13.15 -0.90 -9.46
CA GLN A 42 -12.50 -2.06 -8.83
C GLN A 42 -11.38 -1.64 -7.88
N GLU A 43 -10.54 -0.67 -8.26
CA GLU A 43 -9.48 -0.15 -7.41
C GLU A 43 -10.03 0.61 -6.19
N LYS A 44 -11.14 1.32 -6.33
CA LYS A 44 -11.83 1.94 -5.19
C LYS A 44 -12.32 0.89 -4.20
N GLU A 45 -12.90 -0.21 -4.68
CA GLU A 45 -13.34 -1.32 -3.83
C GLU A 45 -12.15 -1.98 -3.11
N ASN A 46 -11.06 -2.26 -3.84
CA ASN A 46 -9.84 -2.83 -3.30
C ASN A 46 -9.18 -1.95 -2.23
N LEU A 47 -9.32 -0.63 -2.36
CA LEU A 47 -8.77 0.37 -1.44
C LEU A 47 -9.82 0.95 -0.49
N ALA A 48 -11.08 0.51 -0.60
CA ALA A 48 -12.10 0.82 0.38
C ALA A 48 -11.82 0.07 1.69
N GLY A 49 -11.97 0.74 2.81
CA GLY A 49 -11.85 0.12 4.12
C GLY A 49 -10.53 0.35 4.84
N ASP A 50 -10.24 -0.58 5.73
CA ASP A 50 -9.20 -0.43 6.75
C ASP A 50 -7.82 -0.84 6.22
N PHE A 51 -7.10 0.08 5.59
CA PHE A 51 -5.69 -0.13 5.27
C PHE A 51 -4.79 0.98 5.84
N CYS A 52 -3.58 0.61 6.21
CA CYS A 52 -2.60 1.56 6.76
C CYS A 52 -2.02 2.45 5.66
N ARG A 53 -2.11 3.79 5.83
CA ARG A 53 -1.57 4.80 4.89
C ARG A 53 -0.06 5.04 5.06
N GLY A 54 0.59 4.38 6.03
CA GLY A 54 2.04 4.46 6.22
C GLY A 54 2.55 5.77 6.82
N CYS A 55 1.69 6.63 7.36
CA CYS A 55 2.04 7.96 7.86
C CYS A 55 3.00 7.97 9.06
N GLY A 56 3.09 6.87 9.83
CA GLY A 56 4.03 6.72 10.94
C GLY A 56 3.63 7.37 12.27
N TYR A 57 2.48 8.04 12.40
CA TYR A 57 2.07 8.69 13.66
C TYR A 57 1.98 7.73 14.84
N CYS A 58 1.71 6.46 14.59
CA CYS A 58 1.67 5.41 15.59
C CYS A 58 3.05 4.98 16.13
N MET A 59 4.13 5.44 15.51
CA MET A 59 5.49 5.12 15.92
C MET A 59 5.98 6.02 17.08
N PRO A 60 6.99 5.58 17.86
CA PRO A 60 7.57 4.24 17.89
C PRO A 60 6.66 3.23 18.59
N CYS A 61 6.74 1.97 18.16
CA CYS A 61 6.08 0.85 18.85
C CYS A 61 6.95 0.39 20.04
N PRO A 62 6.39 0.19 21.25
CA PRO A 62 7.17 -0.30 22.39
C PRO A 62 7.72 -1.72 22.20
N ALA A 63 7.11 -2.53 21.32
CA ALA A 63 7.62 -3.85 20.94
C ALA A 63 8.57 -3.80 19.71
N GLY A 64 8.99 -2.62 19.27
CA GLY A 64 9.92 -2.45 18.15
C GLY A 64 9.36 -2.80 16.77
N ILE A 65 8.04 -2.93 16.62
CA ILE A 65 7.39 -3.26 15.34
C ILE A 65 7.39 -2.02 14.44
N GLN A 66 7.82 -2.17 13.19
CA GLN A 66 7.70 -1.13 12.15
C GLN A 66 6.27 -1.05 11.61
N ILE A 67 5.35 -0.54 12.41
CA ILE A 67 3.90 -0.58 12.16
C ILE A 67 3.55 0.01 10.79
N ASN A 68 4.13 1.15 10.44
CA ASN A 68 3.86 1.86 9.20
C ASN A 68 4.17 1.07 7.92
N ASN A 69 5.04 0.07 8.00
CA ASN A 69 5.34 -0.85 6.90
C ASN A 69 4.60 -2.18 7.09
N CYS A 70 4.69 -2.77 8.27
CA CYS A 70 4.13 -4.09 8.53
C CYS A 70 2.60 -4.12 8.40
N ALA A 71 1.89 -3.06 8.81
CA ALA A 71 0.42 -2.99 8.73
C ALA A 71 -0.13 -2.75 7.31
N ARG A 72 0.73 -2.62 6.31
CA ARG A 72 0.35 -2.50 4.88
C ARG A 72 1.16 -3.43 3.98
N MET A 73 1.81 -4.42 4.56
CA MET A 73 2.72 -5.31 3.82
C MET A 73 2.03 -6.01 2.65
N SER A 74 0.79 -6.43 2.79
CA SER A 74 0.00 -7.02 1.70
C SER A 74 -0.14 -6.10 0.48
N LEU A 75 -0.29 -4.79 0.69
CA LEU A 75 -0.30 -3.81 -0.39
C LEU A 75 1.09 -3.65 -1.02
N MET A 76 2.14 -3.64 -0.19
CA MET A 76 3.52 -3.50 -0.68
C MET A 76 3.92 -4.69 -1.55
N LEU A 77 3.51 -5.90 -1.17
CA LEU A 77 3.78 -7.11 -1.95
C LEU A 77 3.11 -7.07 -3.34
N ARG A 78 1.90 -6.51 -3.46
CA ARG A 78 1.10 -6.54 -4.69
C ARG A 78 1.24 -5.30 -5.57
N ARG A 79 1.74 -4.18 -5.01
CA ARG A 79 1.76 -2.88 -5.70
C ARG A 79 3.15 -2.27 -5.85
N SER A 80 4.19 -3.00 -5.42
CA SER A 80 5.59 -2.61 -5.61
C SER A 80 6.44 -3.86 -5.89
N PRO A 81 7.71 -3.72 -6.34
CA PRO A 81 8.59 -4.86 -6.52
C PRO A 81 8.70 -5.69 -5.24
N SER A 82 8.12 -6.89 -5.24
CA SER A 82 7.93 -7.72 -4.04
C SER A 82 9.23 -8.33 -3.48
N ALA A 83 10.21 -8.59 -4.35
CA ALA A 83 11.46 -9.28 -3.97
C ALA A 83 12.17 -8.64 -2.76
N GLY A 84 12.22 -7.31 -2.70
CA GLY A 84 12.82 -6.59 -1.57
C GLY A 84 12.07 -6.82 -0.26
N TRP A 85 10.75 -6.93 -0.31
CA TRP A 85 9.87 -7.15 0.84
C TRP A 85 9.87 -8.60 1.34
N LEU A 86 10.32 -9.56 0.52
CA LEU A 86 10.46 -10.97 0.88
C LEU A 86 11.85 -11.34 1.38
N SER A 87 12.77 -10.37 1.49
CA SER A 87 14.12 -10.58 2.01
C SER A 87 14.12 -11.03 3.48
N GLU A 88 15.19 -11.69 3.92
CA GLU A 88 15.39 -12.14 5.32
C GLU A 88 15.18 -11.00 6.34
N LYS A 89 15.64 -9.80 5.99
CA LYS A 89 15.41 -8.59 6.80
C LYS A 89 13.92 -8.37 7.05
N TRP A 90 13.09 -8.41 6.02
CA TRP A 90 11.66 -8.17 6.16
C TRP A 90 10.92 -9.35 6.78
N GLN A 91 11.40 -10.57 6.58
CA GLN A 91 10.88 -11.74 7.30
C GLN A 91 11.05 -11.56 8.82
N ALA A 92 12.25 -11.12 9.25
CA ALA A 92 12.51 -10.82 10.65
C ALA A 92 11.65 -9.65 11.19
N GLU A 93 11.47 -8.59 10.41
CA GLU A 93 10.62 -7.46 10.80
C GLU A 93 9.15 -7.85 10.91
N MET A 94 8.63 -8.65 9.99
CA MET A 94 7.26 -9.17 10.03
C MET A 94 7.06 -10.12 11.21
N ALA A 95 8.03 -10.99 11.50
CA ALA A 95 7.96 -11.89 12.67
C ALA A 95 7.86 -11.13 14.00
N ARG A 96 8.40 -9.92 14.12
CA ARG A 96 8.26 -9.07 15.32
C ARG A 96 6.82 -8.76 15.69
N ILE A 97 5.88 -8.90 14.75
CA ILE A 97 4.44 -8.71 15.01
C ILE A 97 3.96 -9.65 16.13
N GLU A 98 4.56 -10.84 16.26
CA GLU A 98 4.21 -11.80 17.30
C GLU A 98 4.49 -11.26 18.73
N ASN A 99 5.43 -10.32 18.85
CA ASN A 99 5.74 -9.66 20.10
C ASN A 99 4.77 -8.50 20.43
N CYS A 100 3.67 -8.36 19.71
CA CYS A 100 2.72 -7.30 19.92
C CYS A 100 2.08 -7.39 21.31
N LEU A 101 2.32 -6.37 22.15
CA LEU A 101 1.78 -6.29 23.52
C LEU A 101 0.27 -6.00 23.58
N ASN A 102 -0.38 -5.84 22.44
CA ASN A 102 -1.79 -5.42 22.31
C ASN A 102 -2.14 -4.17 23.15
N CYS A 103 -1.17 -3.30 23.37
CA CYS A 103 -1.32 -2.09 24.22
C CYS A 103 -2.15 -0.98 23.57
N ARG A 104 -2.54 -1.12 22.31
CA ARG A 104 -3.38 -0.23 21.51
C ARG A 104 -2.89 1.22 21.35
N LYS A 105 -1.67 1.56 21.77
CA LYS A 105 -1.11 2.90 21.55
C LYS A 105 -1.10 3.31 20.08
N CYS A 106 -0.93 2.36 19.17
CA CYS A 106 -0.98 2.59 17.73
C CYS A 106 -2.38 2.97 17.25
N THR A 107 -3.43 2.36 17.80
CA THR A 107 -4.83 2.68 17.48
C THR A 107 -5.20 4.08 17.95
N THR A 108 -4.85 4.45 19.18
CA THR A 108 -5.16 5.78 19.74
C THR A 108 -4.45 6.93 19.03
N LYS A 109 -3.30 6.65 18.38
CA LYS A 109 -2.53 7.63 17.60
C LYS A 109 -2.91 7.65 16.11
N CYS A 110 -3.73 6.70 15.66
CA CYS A 110 -4.09 6.59 14.25
C CYS A 110 -5.14 7.63 13.87
N PRO A 111 -4.85 8.59 12.96
CA PRO A 111 -5.84 9.58 12.52
C PRO A 111 -6.95 8.96 11.65
N TYR A 112 -6.82 7.70 11.31
CA TYR A 112 -7.80 6.93 10.51
C TYR A 112 -8.56 5.90 11.36
N GLU A 113 -8.42 5.94 12.68
CA GLU A 113 -9.12 5.08 13.65
C GLU A 113 -8.96 3.57 13.39
N LEU A 114 -7.85 3.18 12.74
CA LEU A 114 -7.61 1.79 12.35
C LEU A 114 -7.38 0.88 13.56
N ASN A 115 -7.96 -0.33 13.51
CA ASN A 115 -7.60 -1.40 14.43
C ASN A 115 -6.21 -1.97 14.05
N THR A 116 -5.17 -1.20 14.35
CA THR A 116 -3.80 -1.50 13.92
C THR A 116 -3.29 -2.87 14.38
N PRO A 117 -3.55 -3.36 15.61
CA PRO A 117 -3.14 -4.71 16.00
C PRO A 117 -3.76 -5.81 15.13
N GLU A 118 -5.00 -5.64 14.72
CA GLU A 118 -5.68 -6.57 13.83
C GLU A 118 -5.10 -6.53 12.41
N LEU A 119 -4.85 -5.32 11.89
CA LEU A 119 -4.18 -5.15 10.60
C LEU A 119 -2.79 -5.81 10.57
N LEU A 120 -2.02 -5.67 11.63
CA LEU A 120 -0.72 -6.32 11.76
C LEU A 120 -0.84 -7.84 11.66
N ARG A 121 -1.80 -8.46 12.37
CA ARG A 121 -2.02 -9.91 12.34
C ARG A 121 -2.43 -10.39 10.94
N LYS A 122 -3.39 -9.71 10.30
CA LYS A 122 -3.84 -10.03 8.93
C LYS A 122 -2.69 -9.94 7.92
N ASN A 123 -1.87 -8.89 8.03
CA ASN A 123 -0.72 -8.73 7.14
C ASN A 123 0.37 -9.78 7.39
N LEU A 124 0.59 -10.22 8.65
CA LEU A 124 1.53 -11.29 8.95
C LEU A 124 1.05 -12.64 8.39
N GLU A 125 -0.23 -12.94 8.54
CA GLU A 125 -0.83 -14.15 7.98
C GLU A 125 -0.69 -14.19 6.45
N ASP A 126 -1.11 -13.12 5.78
CA ASP A 126 -0.97 -12.97 4.32
C ASP A 126 0.49 -13.09 3.87
N TYR A 127 1.41 -12.45 4.59
CA TYR A 127 2.84 -12.50 4.32
C TYR A 127 3.39 -13.94 4.38
N ARG A 128 2.97 -14.72 5.36
CA ARG A 128 3.36 -16.12 5.53
C ARG A 128 2.83 -17.01 4.40
N LEU A 129 1.59 -16.80 3.96
CA LEU A 129 1.02 -17.51 2.82
C LEU A 129 1.78 -17.20 1.52
N VAL A 130 2.21 -15.96 1.34
CA VAL A 130 3.04 -15.57 0.18
C VAL A 130 4.43 -16.23 0.25
N LEU A 131 5.07 -16.25 1.41
CA LEU A 131 6.36 -16.93 1.58
C LEU A 131 6.28 -18.43 1.35
N ALA A 132 5.17 -19.07 1.74
CA ALA A 132 4.92 -20.48 1.51
C ALA A 132 4.56 -20.81 0.04
N GLY A 133 4.35 -19.81 -0.81
CA GLY A 133 3.88 -19.97 -2.19
C GLY A 133 2.40 -20.34 -2.30
N GLU A 134 1.64 -20.25 -1.20
CA GLU A 134 0.21 -20.55 -1.15
C GLU A 134 -0.67 -19.37 -1.62
N ARG A 135 -0.07 -18.19 -1.76
CA ARG A 135 -0.73 -16.98 -2.25
C ARG A 135 0.19 -16.18 -3.16
N SER A 136 -0.36 -15.65 -4.25
CA SER A 136 0.38 -14.79 -5.19
C SER A 136 0.63 -13.38 -4.61
N VAL A 137 1.71 -12.76 -5.07
CA VAL A 137 2.02 -11.34 -4.86
C VAL A 137 1.23 -10.45 -5.80
#